data_434c8a2eb136a9c4404d6a2f07b54617
#
_entry.id   434c8a2eb136a9c4404d6a2f07b54617
#
_cell.length_a   1.000
_cell.length_b   1.000
_cell.length_c   1.000
_cell.angle_alpha   90.00
_cell.angle_beta   90.00
_cell.angle_gamma   90.00
#
_symmetry.space_group_name_H-M   'P 1'
#
loop_
_entity.id
_entity.type
_entity.pdbx_description
1 polymer ?
#
loop_
_entity_poly.entity_id
_entity_poly.type
_entity_poly.pdbx_seq_one_letter_code
_entity_poly.pdbx_strand_id
1 'polypeptide(L)'
;LLLACINFINLTTARSTWRSKEVGVRKAVGGRRRQLVSQFLSESVLLVILSVIISLGITELTLVWFTDFVDRPLTLHWTSPYFYGALLFGIVIIALLAGWYPAHFLSSASPIKALRSGKSDSHSSRLRQFLVVFQFATCIALIASTLIITRQLRYMHDKDLGFQTEHILTFNLPDDPSQQDQER
;
A
#
# COMPACT_ATOMS: atom_id res chain seq x y z
N LEU A 1 -1.22 1.00 1.29
CA LEU A 1 -0.98 -0.20 0.48
C LEU A 1 -2.18 -0.51 -0.42
N LEU A 2 -3.40 -0.63 0.10
CA LEU A 2 -4.62 -0.95 -0.66
C LEU A 2 -4.85 0.03 -1.82
N LEU A 3 -4.73 1.33 -1.60
CA LEU A 3 -4.84 2.36 -2.65
C LEU A 3 -3.78 2.19 -3.75
N ALA A 4 -2.55 1.83 -3.39
CA ALA A 4 -1.49 1.57 -4.35
C ALA A 4 -1.80 0.33 -5.21
N CYS A 5 -2.32 -0.74 -4.62
CA CYS A 5 -2.77 -1.92 -5.35
C CYS A 5 -3.92 -1.59 -6.31
N ILE A 6 -4.91 -0.81 -5.86
CA ILE A 6 -6.03 -0.35 -6.71
C ILE A 6 -5.49 0.45 -7.90
N ASN A 7 -4.58 1.40 -7.66
CA ASN A 7 -3.97 2.20 -8.72
C ASN A 7 -3.20 1.32 -9.72
N PHE A 8 -2.43 0.35 -9.23
CA PHE A 8 -1.72 -0.60 -10.09
C PHE A 8 -2.68 -1.44 -10.95
N ILE A 9 -3.76 -1.96 -10.35
CA ILE A 9 -4.80 -2.72 -11.07
C ILE A 9 -5.45 -1.84 -12.16
N ASN A 10 -5.77 -0.58 -11.84
CA ASN A 10 -6.35 0.37 -12.78
C ASN A 10 -5.43 0.62 -13.98
N LEU A 11 -4.14 0.87 -13.72
CA LEU A 11 -3.13 1.10 -14.77
C LEU A 11 -2.91 -0.15 -15.63
N THR A 12 -2.80 -1.32 -15.00
CA THR A 12 -2.59 -2.59 -15.70
C THR A 12 -3.82 -2.95 -16.55
N THR A 13 -5.02 -2.71 -16.03
CA THR A 13 -6.28 -2.93 -16.77
C THR A 13 -6.41 -1.96 -17.94
N ALA A 14 -6.02 -0.69 -17.78
CA ALA A 14 -6.01 0.28 -18.87
C ALA A 14 -5.04 -0.14 -20.00
N ARG A 15 -3.85 -0.61 -19.64
CA ARG A 15 -2.87 -1.16 -20.61
C ARG A 15 -3.35 -2.45 -21.26
N SER A 16 -4.19 -3.23 -20.59
CA SER A 16 -4.69 -4.52 -21.10
C SER A 16 -5.50 -4.37 -22.39
N THR A 17 -6.20 -3.28 -22.58
CA THR A 17 -6.95 -2.98 -23.81
C THR A 17 -6.05 -2.90 -25.04
N TRP A 18 -4.85 -2.36 -24.91
CA TRP A 18 -3.85 -2.29 -25.98
C TRP A 18 -3.21 -3.65 -26.23
N ARG A 19 -2.95 -4.40 -25.17
CA ARG A 19 -2.37 -5.76 -25.24
C ARG A 19 -3.37 -6.81 -25.71
N SER A 20 -4.68 -6.55 -25.66
CA SER A 20 -5.71 -7.51 -26.09
C SER A 20 -5.58 -7.89 -27.57
N LYS A 21 -5.16 -6.96 -28.42
CA LYS A 21 -4.87 -7.24 -29.84
C LYS A 21 -3.67 -8.18 -30.00
N GLU A 22 -2.57 -7.92 -29.29
CA GLU A 22 -1.38 -8.76 -29.29
C GLU A 22 -1.69 -10.19 -28.81
N VAL A 23 -2.43 -10.30 -27.70
CA VAL A 23 -2.89 -11.58 -27.16
C VAL A 23 -3.80 -12.31 -28.15
N GLY A 24 -4.69 -11.58 -28.82
CA GLY A 24 -5.56 -12.12 -29.87
C GLY A 24 -4.78 -12.73 -31.02
N VAL A 25 -3.76 -12.03 -31.54
CA VAL A 25 -2.86 -12.53 -32.60
C VAL A 25 -2.09 -13.75 -32.13
N ARG A 26 -1.47 -13.71 -30.95
CA ARG A 26 -0.71 -14.86 -30.40
C ARG A 26 -1.58 -16.11 -30.24
N LYS A 27 -2.84 -15.95 -29.81
CA LYS A 27 -3.79 -17.08 -29.73
C LYS A 27 -4.18 -17.62 -31.11
N ALA A 28 -4.36 -16.73 -32.09
CA ALA A 28 -4.67 -17.13 -33.46
C ALA A 28 -3.56 -17.99 -34.09
N VAL A 29 -2.30 -17.72 -33.71
CA VAL A 29 -1.10 -18.47 -34.15
C VAL A 29 -0.82 -19.73 -33.27
N GLY A 30 -1.74 -20.06 -32.32
CA GLY A 30 -1.64 -21.28 -31.50
C GLY A 30 -1.04 -21.10 -30.12
N GLY A 31 -0.88 -19.85 -29.62
CA GLY A 31 -0.41 -19.56 -28.26
C GLY A 31 -1.34 -20.12 -27.18
N ARG A 32 -0.78 -20.89 -26.24
CA ARG A 32 -1.54 -21.49 -25.15
C ARG A 32 -1.89 -20.45 -24.07
N ARG A 33 -3.12 -20.48 -23.57
CA ARG A 33 -3.60 -19.59 -22.51
C ARG A 33 -2.67 -19.56 -21.29
N ARG A 34 -2.16 -20.72 -20.87
CA ARG A 34 -1.28 -20.86 -19.71
C ARG A 34 0.04 -20.08 -19.87
N GLN A 35 0.60 -20.06 -21.09
CA GLN A 35 1.83 -19.32 -21.38
C GLN A 35 1.62 -17.80 -21.24
N LEU A 36 0.49 -17.30 -21.74
CA LEU A 36 0.15 -15.88 -21.62
C LEU A 36 -0.07 -15.47 -20.16
N VAL A 37 -0.80 -16.29 -19.39
CA VAL A 37 -1.01 -16.04 -17.94
C VAL A 37 0.32 -16.05 -17.20
N SER A 38 1.18 -17.04 -17.43
CA SER A 38 2.51 -17.13 -16.80
C SER A 38 3.37 -15.92 -17.15
N GLN A 39 3.35 -15.47 -18.39
CA GLN A 39 4.10 -14.28 -18.83
C GLN A 39 3.62 -13.01 -18.11
N PHE A 40 2.30 -12.79 -18.01
CA PHE A 40 1.77 -11.61 -17.30
C PHE A 40 2.03 -11.65 -15.80
N LEU A 41 1.93 -12.83 -15.19
CA LEU A 41 2.27 -13.00 -13.78
C LEU A 41 3.75 -12.73 -13.51
N SER A 42 4.65 -13.28 -14.35
CA SER A 42 6.08 -13.03 -14.19
C SER A 42 6.46 -11.56 -14.37
N GLU A 43 5.83 -10.85 -15.30
CA GLU A 43 6.01 -9.40 -15.48
C GLU A 43 5.54 -8.64 -14.22
N SER A 44 4.39 -9.01 -13.65
CA SER A 44 3.87 -8.41 -12.43
C SER A 44 4.77 -8.68 -11.22
N VAL A 45 5.26 -9.91 -11.07
CA VAL A 45 6.21 -10.28 -10.00
C VAL A 45 7.50 -9.46 -10.10
N LEU A 46 8.05 -9.33 -11.31
CA LEU A 46 9.27 -8.56 -11.54
C LEU A 46 9.10 -7.08 -11.18
N LEU A 47 7.98 -6.49 -11.58
CA LEU A 47 7.65 -5.10 -11.22
C LEU A 47 7.48 -4.93 -9.71
N VAL A 48 6.83 -5.87 -9.02
CA VAL A 48 6.65 -5.82 -7.57
C VAL A 48 8.00 -5.94 -6.86
N ILE A 49 8.87 -6.86 -7.28
CA ILE A 49 10.21 -7.01 -6.69
C ILE A 49 11.02 -5.72 -6.87
N LEU A 50 11.05 -5.15 -8.07
CA LEU A 50 11.75 -3.91 -8.34
C LEU A 50 11.21 -2.76 -7.48
N SER A 51 9.87 -2.66 -7.34
CA SER A 51 9.23 -1.67 -6.49
C SER A 51 9.58 -1.84 -5.02
N VAL A 52 9.68 -3.07 -4.53
CA VAL A 52 10.08 -3.37 -3.14
C VAL A 52 11.54 -2.95 -2.90
N ILE A 53 12.46 -3.25 -3.82
CA ILE A 53 13.87 -2.84 -3.70
C ILE A 53 13.97 -1.31 -3.60
N ILE A 54 13.30 -0.60 -4.50
CA ILE A 54 13.29 0.87 -4.48
C ILE A 54 12.65 1.40 -3.20
N SER A 55 11.53 0.80 -2.76
CA SER A 55 10.82 1.18 -1.53
C SER A 55 11.68 1.00 -0.29
N LEU A 56 12.43 -0.10 -0.19
CA LEU A 56 13.35 -0.33 0.94
C LEU A 56 14.46 0.72 0.95
N GLY A 57 15.03 1.07 -0.19
CA GLY A 57 16.04 2.13 -0.29
C GLY A 57 15.49 3.49 0.13
N ILE A 58 14.29 3.86 -0.32
CA ILE A 58 13.63 5.11 0.09
C ILE A 58 13.31 5.09 1.59
N THR A 59 12.87 3.95 2.13
CA THR A 59 12.56 3.81 3.55
C THR A 59 13.79 4.04 4.40
N GLU A 60 14.95 3.44 4.07
CA GLU A 60 16.22 3.67 4.77
C GLU A 60 16.61 5.16 4.77
N LEU A 61 16.56 5.80 3.62
CA LEU A 61 16.86 7.23 3.50
C LEU A 61 15.93 8.10 4.34
N THR A 62 14.63 7.75 4.37
CA THR A 62 13.63 8.52 5.12
C THR A 62 13.71 8.27 6.62
N LEU A 63 14.12 7.06 7.03
CA LEU A 63 14.23 6.68 8.44
C LEU A 63 15.21 7.58 9.20
N VAL A 64 16.30 7.99 8.55
CA VAL A 64 17.29 8.90 9.15
C VAL A 64 16.62 10.21 9.60
N TRP A 65 15.83 10.81 8.71
CA TRP A 65 15.11 12.07 9.00
C TRP A 65 13.99 11.89 10.01
N PHE A 66 13.31 10.73 9.93
CA PHE A 66 12.17 10.45 10.80
C PHE A 66 12.58 10.12 12.23
N THR A 67 13.76 9.53 12.42
CA THR A 67 14.37 9.25 13.72
C THR A 67 14.61 10.55 14.48
N ASP A 68 15.18 11.56 13.81
CA ASP A 68 15.42 12.87 14.41
C ASP A 68 14.13 13.60 14.77
N PHE A 69 13.09 13.42 13.95
CA PHE A 69 11.77 14.05 14.19
C PHE A 69 11.01 13.43 15.37
N VAL A 70 11.10 12.11 15.55
CA VAL A 70 10.34 11.37 16.58
C VAL A 70 11.11 11.26 17.89
N ASP A 71 12.42 11.64 17.88
CA ASP A 71 13.34 11.51 19.03
C ASP A 71 13.41 10.06 19.57
N ARG A 72 13.29 9.09 18.67
CA ARG A 72 13.40 7.64 18.98
C ARG A 72 14.17 6.92 17.88
N PRO A 73 15.10 6.01 18.24
CA PRO A 73 15.83 5.22 17.26
C PRO A 73 14.88 4.26 16.53
N LEU A 74 14.56 4.60 15.28
CA LEU A 74 13.78 3.74 14.40
C LEU A 74 14.75 3.03 13.46
N THR A 75 14.73 1.71 13.48
CA THR A 75 15.59 0.88 12.62
C THR A 75 14.78 -0.21 11.94
N LEU A 76 15.12 -0.50 10.69
CA LEU A 76 14.63 -1.71 10.03
C LEU A 76 15.33 -2.93 10.64
N HIS A 77 14.54 -3.92 11.07
CA HIS A 77 15.07 -5.13 11.69
C HIS A 77 15.59 -6.10 10.63
N TRP A 78 16.68 -5.74 9.96
CA TRP A 78 17.31 -6.55 8.90
C TRP A 78 17.75 -7.95 9.39
N THR A 79 18.02 -8.13 10.66
CA THR A 79 18.44 -9.41 11.25
C THR A 79 17.27 -10.33 11.57
N SER A 80 16.04 -9.86 11.53
CA SER A 80 14.86 -10.66 11.92
C SER A 80 14.37 -11.52 10.76
N PRO A 81 14.26 -12.85 10.92
CA PRO A 81 13.68 -13.73 9.91
C PRO A 81 12.20 -13.43 9.64
N TYR A 82 11.49 -12.88 10.63
CA TYR A 82 10.09 -12.45 10.47
C TYR A 82 9.94 -11.29 9.49
N PHE A 83 10.94 -10.42 9.43
CA PHE A 83 10.95 -9.32 8.46
C PHE A 83 10.97 -9.85 7.02
N TYR A 84 11.85 -10.80 6.73
CA TYR A 84 11.94 -11.41 5.39
C TYR A 84 10.70 -12.24 5.06
N GLY A 85 10.15 -12.94 6.05
CA GLY A 85 8.89 -13.68 5.90
C GLY A 85 7.72 -12.76 5.55
N ALA A 86 7.56 -11.65 6.26
CA ALA A 86 6.52 -10.65 5.99
C ALA A 86 6.73 -9.98 4.62
N LEU A 87 7.97 -9.67 4.25
CA LEU A 87 8.33 -9.09 2.96
C LEU A 87 7.97 -10.04 1.81
N LEU A 88 8.39 -11.30 1.89
CA LEU A 88 8.09 -12.32 0.89
C LEU A 88 6.57 -12.55 0.75
N PHE A 89 5.87 -12.67 1.88
CA PHE A 89 4.42 -12.80 1.91
C PHE A 89 3.72 -11.60 1.25
N GLY A 90 4.18 -10.38 1.56
CA GLY A 90 3.69 -9.15 0.93
C GLY A 90 3.91 -9.13 -0.58
N ILE A 91 5.11 -9.51 -1.05
CA ILE A 91 5.44 -9.60 -2.48
C ILE A 91 4.48 -10.57 -3.18
N VAL A 92 4.29 -11.77 -2.61
CA VAL A 92 3.42 -12.81 -3.18
C VAL A 92 1.97 -12.32 -3.26
N ILE A 93 1.43 -11.76 -2.17
CA ILE A 93 0.05 -11.24 -2.14
C ILE A 93 -0.13 -10.12 -3.17
N ILE A 94 0.76 -9.14 -3.18
CA ILE A 94 0.65 -7.99 -4.09
C ILE A 94 0.77 -8.45 -5.54
N ALA A 95 1.71 -9.34 -5.85
CA ALA A 95 1.90 -9.87 -7.19
C ALA A 95 0.68 -10.69 -7.67
N LEU A 96 0.09 -11.48 -6.77
CA LEU A 96 -1.13 -12.23 -7.07
C LEU A 96 -2.31 -11.29 -7.29
N LEU A 97 -2.58 -10.36 -6.38
CA LEU A 97 -3.71 -9.43 -6.50
C LEU A 97 -3.58 -8.55 -7.74
N ALA A 98 -2.38 -8.05 -8.01
CA ALA A 98 -2.10 -7.16 -9.13
C ALA A 98 -2.00 -7.88 -10.48
N GLY A 99 -1.49 -9.11 -10.50
CA GLY A 99 -1.26 -9.90 -11.72
C GLY A 99 -2.41 -10.82 -12.12
N TRP A 100 -3.15 -11.36 -11.15
CA TRP A 100 -4.21 -12.34 -11.38
C TRP A 100 -5.36 -11.80 -12.25
N TYR A 101 -5.88 -10.62 -11.88
CA TYR A 101 -7.01 -10.05 -12.58
C TYR A 101 -6.72 -9.74 -14.06
N PRO A 102 -5.65 -8.98 -14.41
CA PRO A 102 -5.33 -8.72 -15.80
C PRO A 102 -4.93 -9.99 -16.57
N ALA A 103 -4.20 -10.92 -15.94
CA ALA A 103 -3.83 -12.17 -16.57
C ALA A 103 -5.05 -13.03 -16.93
N HIS A 104 -6.03 -13.13 -16.03
CA HIS A 104 -7.25 -13.89 -16.27
C HIS A 104 -8.14 -13.21 -17.32
N PHE A 105 -8.29 -11.89 -17.23
CA PHE A 105 -9.11 -11.10 -18.15
C PHE A 105 -8.56 -11.14 -19.58
N LEU A 106 -7.26 -10.86 -19.78
CA LEU A 106 -6.64 -10.91 -21.12
C LEU A 106 -6.63 -12.31 -21.69
N SER A 107 -6.40 -13.31 -20.84
CA SER A 107 -6.36 -14.71 -21.31
C SER A 107 -7.73 -15.26 -21.71
N SER A 108 -8.83 -14.65 -21.23
CA SER A 108 -10.20 -15.05 -21.61
C SER A 108 -10.70 -14.35 -22.89
N ALA A 109 -10.02 -13.30 -23.37
CA ALA A 109 -10.41 -12.59 -24.58
C ALA A 109 -10.47 -13.52 -25.81
N SER A 110 -11.62 -13.50 -26.51
CA SER A 110 -11.81 -14.23 -27.76
C SER A 110 -11.02 -13.54 -28.88
N PRO A 111 -10.24 -14.27 -29.70
CA PRO A 111 -9.48 -13.71 -30.83
C PRO A 111 -10.36 -12.91 -31.80
N ILE A 112 -11.58 -13.41 -32.07
CA ILE A 112 -12.52 -12.78 -33.00
C ILE A 112 -13.01 -11.44 -32.45
N LYS A 113 -13.32 -11.36 -31.13
CA LYS A 113 -13.73 -10.11 -30.49
C LYS A 113 -12.57 -9.12 -30.39
N ALA A 114 -11.36 -9.58 -30.11
CA ALA A 114 -10.16 -8.74 -30.02
C ALA A 114 -9.81 -8.07 -31.34
N LEU A 115 -10.06 -8.74 -32.48
CA LEU A 115 -9.81 -8.21 -33.82
C LEU A 115 -10.96 -7.35 -34.37
N ARG A 116 -12.21 -7.63 -33.96
CA ARG A 116 -13.40 -7.03 -34.56
C ARG A 116 -13.93 -5.81 -33.82
N SER A 117 -13.68 -5.66 -32.53
CA SER A 117 -14.23 -4.56 -31.75
C SER A 117 -13.16 -3.70 -31.12
N GLY A 118 -13.09 -2.43 -31.54
CA GLY A 118 -12.46 -1.36 -30.77
C GLY A 118 -13.24 -0.96 -29.50
N LYS A 119 -14.27 -1.75 -29.11
CA LYS A 119 -15.07 -1.51 -27.89
C LYS A 119 -14.54 -2.41 -26.76
N SER A 120 -13.94 -1.77 -25.78
CA SER A 120 -13.64 -2.35 -24.47
C SER A 120 -14.90 -2.97 -23.87
N ASP A 121 -14.83 -4.23 -23.42
CA ASP A 121 -15.93 -4.89 -22.73
C ASP A 121 -16.41 -4.01 -21.55
N SER A 122 -17.70 -3.71 -21.54
CA SER A 122 -18.35 -2.81 -20.56
C SER A 122 -18.15 -3.24 -19.09
N HIS A 123 -17.82 -4.51 -18.85
CA HIS A 123 -17.60 -5.05 -17.52
C HIS A 123 -16.25 -4.58 -16.92
N SER A 124 -15.19 -4.54 -17.71
CA SER A 124 -13.88 -4.03 -17.31
C SER A 124 -13.92 -2.53 -17.01
N SER A 125 -14.72 -1.78 -17.74
CA SER A 125 -14.91 -0.35 -17.52
C SER A 125 -15.63 -0.06 -16.19
N ARG A 126 -16.65 -0.84 -15.84
CA ARG A 126 -17.41 -0.66 -14.58
C ARG A 126 -16.57 -0.95 -13.35
N LEU A 127 -15.78 -2.03 -13.36
CA LEU A 127 -14.87 -2.34 -12.24
C LEU A 127 -13.86 -1.23 -12.02
N ARG A 128 -13.25 -0.73 -13.10
CA ARG A 128 -12.30 0.38 -13.02
C ARG A 128 -12.93 1.65 -12.47
N GLN A 129 -14.15 1.99 -12.92
CA GLN A 129 -14.88 3.15 -12.38
C GLN A 129 -15.16 2.99 -10.89
N PHE A 130 -15.63 1.81 -10.46
CA PHE A 130 -15.85 1.53 -9.04
C PHE A 130 -14.56 1.69 -8.22
N LEU A 131 -13.45 1.10 -8.68
CA LEU A 131 -12.16 1.20 -8.00
C LEU A 131 -11.67 2.65 -7.90
N VAL A 132 -11.85 3.44 -8.95
CA VAL A 132 -11.49 4.87 -8.94
C VAL A 132 -12.35 5.65 -7.96
N VAL A 133 -13.68 5.45 -7.98
CA VAL A 133 -14.59 6.12 -7.03
C VAL A 133 -14.25 5.76 -5.60
N PHE A 134 -14.02 4.47 -5.33
CA PHE A 134 -13.61 3.99 -4.01
C PHE A 134 -12.29 4.61 -3.55
N GLN A 135 -11.31 4.71 -4.45
CA GLN A 135 -10.01 5.36 -4.17
C GLN A 135 -10.20 6.83 -3.79
N PHE A 136 -10.98 7.60 -4.56
CA PHE A 136 -11.24 9.00 -4.26
C PHE A 136 -12.01 9.16 -2.95
N ALA A 137 -13.04 8.35 -2.71
CA ALA A 137 -13.81 8.37 -1.47
C ALA A 137 -12.91 8.13 -0.24
N THR A 138 -12.00 7.14 -0.33
CA THR A 138 -11.04 6.85 0.74
C THR A 138 -10.07 8.03 0.95
N CYS A 139 -9.55 8.64 -0.11
CA CYS A 139 -8.68 9.81 -0.01
C CYS A 139 -9.39 10.99 0.68
N ILE A 140 -10.64 11.27 0.28
CA ILE A 140 -11.46 12.34 0.90
C ILE A 140 -11.68 12.06 2.38
N ALA A 141 -12.03 10.80 2.73
CA ALA A 141 -12.22 10.41 4.13
C ALA A 141 -10.95 10.58 4.96
N LEU A 142 -9.77 10.20 4.43
CA LEU A 142 -8.49 10.38 5.10
C LEU A 142 -8.14 11.86 5.30
N ILE A 143 -8.35 12.71 4.29
CA ILE A 143 -8.12 14.15 4.40
C ILE A 143 -9.04 14.75 5.46
N ALA A 144 -10.34 14.42 5.41
CA ALA A 144 -11.32 14.92 6.40
C ALA A 144 -10.94 14.48 7.83
N SER A 145 -10.57 13.22 8.02
CA SER A 145 -10.11 12.68 9.30
C SER A 145 -8.87 13.42 9.82
N THR A 146 -7.90 13.67 8.97
CA THR A 146 -6.67 14.41 9.32
C THR A 146 -7.01 15.83 9.75
N LEU A 147 -7.89 16.53 9.03
CA LEU A 147 -8.31 17.88 9.39
C LEU A 147 -9.06 17.93 10.72
N ILE A 148 -9.94 16.93 10.99
CA ILE A 148 -10.67 16.84 12.26
C ILE A 148 -9.68 16.60 13.40
N ILE A 149 -8.75 15.64 13.27
CA ILE A 149 -7.74 15.35 14.30
C ILE A 149 -6.88 16.57 14.56
N THR A 150 -6.41 17.26 13.54
CA THR A 150 -5.58 18.46 13.68
C THR A 150 -6.34 19.57 14.43
N ARG A 151 -7.63 19.75 14.13
CA ARG A 151 -8.46 20.72 14.86
C ARG A 151 -8.68 20.32 16.31
N GLN A 152 -8.90 19.04 16.59
CA GLN A 152 -9.07 18.54 17.96
C GLN A 152 -7.79 18.71 18.77
N LEU A 153 -6.62 18.37 18.21
CA LEU A 153 -5.34 18.57 18.87
C LEU A 153 -5.09 20.04 19.18
N ARG A 154 -5.35 20.93 18.22
CA ARG A 154 -5.23 22.38 18.45
C ARG A 154 -6.17 22.86 19.55
N TYR A 155 -7.43 22.43 19.51
CA TYR A 155 -8.40 22.76 20.57
C TYR A 155 -7.95 22.29 21.95
N MET A 156 -7.38 21.08 22.05
CA MET A 156 -6.85 20.54 23.30
C MET A 156 -5.62 21.32 23.78
N HIS A 157 -4.77 21.76 22.87
CA HIS A 157 -3.58 22.55 23.20
C HIS A 157 -3.92 23.97 23.65
N ASP A 158 -4.90 24.61 23.00
CA ASP A 158 -5.30 25.97 23.26
C ASP A 158 -6.33 26.09 24.43
N LYS A 159 -6.81 24.93 24.94
CA LYS A 159 -7.79 24.92 26.04
C LYS A 159 -7.11 25.33 27.33
N ASP A 160 -7.63 26.39 27.94
CA ASP A 160 -7.21 26.84 29.26
C ASP A 160 -7.48 25.73 30.30
N LEU A 161 -6.43 25.19 30.87
CA LEU A 161 -6.48 24.11 31.87
C LEU A 161 -6.83 24.64 33.25
N GLY A 162 -7.06 25.99 33.44
CA GLY A 162 -7.39 26.62 34.70
C GLY A 162 -6.21 26.71 35.66
N PHE A 163 -5.00 26.39 35.26
CA PHE A 163 -3.76 26.60 36.01
C PHE A 163 -2.62 27.05 35.08
N GLN A 164 -1.75 27.90 35.66
CA GLN A 164 -0.60 28.42 34.93
C GLN A 164 0.52 27.35 34.89
N THR A 165 0.79 26.79 33.70
CA THR A 165 1.82 25.76 33.51
C THR A 165 3.26 26.29 33.62
N GLU A 166 3.46 27.61 33.54
CA GLU A 166 4.77 28.24 33.54
C GLU A 166 5.48 28.26 34.90
N HIS A 167 4.82 27.87 35.99
CA HIS A 167 5.35 27.94 37.36
C HIS A 167 5.20 26.63 38.13
N ILE A 168 5.11 25.49 37.44
CA ILE A 168 5.04 24.17 38.09
C ILE A 168 6.45 23.65 38.28
N LEU A 169 6.87 23.60 39.57
CA LEU A 169 8.09 22.90 39.97
C LEU A 169 7.76 21.43 40.30
N THR A 170 8.24 20.49 39.51
CA THR A 170 8.14 19.08 39.82
C THR A 170 9.35 18.66 40.63
N PHE A 171 9.14 18.23 41.85
CA PHE A 171 10.16 17.63 42.69
C PHE A 171 10.00 16.11 42.63
N ASN A 172 11.02 15.38 42.16
CA ASN A 172 11.14 13.99 42.46
C ASN A 172 11.59 13.83 43.90
N LEU A 173 10.66 13.50 44.80
CA LEU A 173 11.09 13.04 46.11
C LEU A 173 11.85 11.72 45.98
N PRO A 174 13.04 11.60 46.59
CA PRO A 174 13.69 10.31 46.71
C PRO A 174 12.74 9.37 47.46
N ASP A 175 12.64 8.11 47.03
CA ASP A 175 11.88 7.09 47.71
C ASP A 175 12.28 7.09 49.20
N ASP A 176 11.30 7.26 50.07
CA ASP A 176 11.50 7.24 51.52
C ASP A 176 11.97 5.82 51.92
N PRO A 177 13.22 5.65 52.44
CA PRO A 177 13.74 4.35 52.82
C PRO A 177 12.91 3.62 53.92
N SER A 178 12.02 4.35 54.60
CA SER A 178 11.18 3.79 55.65
C SER A 178 10.03 2.91 55.18
N GLN A 179 9.73 2.90 53.86
CA GLN A 179 8.69 1.97 53.32
C GLN A 179 9.23 0.57 52.99
N GLN A 180 10.53 0.38 52.92
CA GLN A 180 11.12 -0.93 52.64
C GLN A 180 11.10 -1.87 53.85
N ASP A 181 10.89 -1.39 55.08
CA ASP A 181 10.89 -2.17 56.29
C ASP A 181 9.49 -2.72 56.68
N GLN A 182 8.43 -2.40 55.97
CA GLN A 182 7.06 -2.89 56.23
C GLN A 182 6.66 -4.14 55.43
N GLU A 183 7.48 -4.58 54.49
CA GLU A 183 7.23 -5.81 53.69
C GLU A 183 8.15 -7.00 54.08
N ARG A 184 8.76 -7.00 55.28
CA ARG A 184 9.50 -8.14 55.78
C ARG A 184 8.80 -8.80 56.93
#